data_310134d5ebefe4602e75fa66afd7c774
#
_entry.id   310134d5ebefe4602e75fa66afd7c774
#
_cell.length_a   1.000
_cell.length_b   1.000
_cell.length_c   1.000
_cell.angle_alpha   90.00
_cell.angle_beta   90.00
_cell.angle_gamma   90.00
#
_symmetry.space_group_name_H-M   'P 1'
#
loop_
_entity.id
_entity.type
_entity.pdbx_description
1 polymer ?
#
loop_
_entity_poly.entity_id
_entity_poly.type
_entity_poly.pdbx_seq_one_letter_code
_entity_poly.pdbx_strand_id
1 'polypeptide(L)'
;MRKRNILIFCIFFLCSCATAGLENIEKANAHYQLGVSYLNEDKMQMAYVEFQKAIELDPNNKDVLNALGLIYLRFDDLPKAKDSFLKAVSIDPDFSEAHNNLGGTYGKMGRWSDAVDSFKTALKNPIYKTPERAYRNLGNAYYRLHRFEEAIDAYKDAIKRSPDYYPSYYGLALCYNAKGQYGDAASAFSRAIELDPFFMGDREKAMKYFDDKRLTAKSEESKEILDYLEIMRY
;
A
#
# COMPACT_ATOMS: atom_id res chain seq x y z
N MET A 1 50.34 29.71 21.29
CA MET A 1 49.19 29.46 22.18
C MET A 1 47.80 29.70 21.50
N ARG A 2 47.65 30.56 20.48
CA ARG A 2 46.34 30.86 19.84
C ARG A 2 45.68 29.71 19.02
N LYS A 3 46.46 28.86 18.36
CA LYS A 3 45.94 27.76 17.52
C LYS A 3 45.31 26.60 18.31
N ARG A 4 45.76 26.36 19.55
CA ARG A 4 45.28 25.25 20.41
C ARG A 4 43.88 25.52 21.00
N ASN A 5 43.54 26.81 21.25
CA ASN A 5 42.22 27.21 21.78
C ASN A 5 41.12 27.16 20.72
N ILE A 6 41.45 27.37 19.43
CA ILE A 6 40.48 27.29 18.32
C ILE A 6 40.06 25.85 18.10
N LEU A 7 40.96 24.88 18.20
CA LEU A 7 40.65 23.45 18.02
C LEU A 7 39.72 22.91 19.13
N ILE A 8 39.97 23.34 20.38
CA ILE A 8 39.12 22.94 21.52
C ILE A 8 37.69 23.53 21.39
N PHE A 9 37.58 24.77 20.93
CA PHE A 9 36.26 25.42 20.71
C PHE A 9 35.46 24.75 19.60
N CYS A 10 36.13 24.32 18.51
CA CYS A 10 35.49 23.55 17.44
C CYS A 10 35.02 22.17 17.91
N ILE A 11 35.76 21.48 18.76
CA ILE A 11 35.39 20.17 19.29
C ILE A 11 34.16 20.27 20.20
N PHE A 12 34.08 21.29 21.07
CA PHE A 12 32.94 21.53 21.93
C PHE A 12 31.69 21.90 21.14
N PHE A 13 31.82 22.67 20.07
CA PHE A 13 30.70 23.05 19.21
C PHE A 13 30.14 21.87 18.41
N LEU A 14 31.02 21.01 17.88
CA LEU A 14 30.63 19.77 17.18
C LEU A 14 29.97 18.76 18.12
N CYS A 15 30.44 18.65 19.36
CA CYS A 15 29.83 17.75 20.35
C CYS A 15 28.45 18.23 20.78
N SER A 16 28.22 19.53 20.94
CA SER A 16 26.92 20.12 21.30
C SER A 16 25.88 19.97 20.16
N CYS A 17 26.29 20.12 18.91
CA CYS A 17 25.40 19.91 17.76
C CYS A 17 25.04 18.44 17.59
N ALA A 18 25.98 17.52 17.85
CA ALA A 18 25.71 16.08 17.77
C ALA A 18 24.70 15.60 18.85
N THR A 19 24.83 16.11 20.07
CA THR A 19 23.90 15.77 21.17
C THR A 19 22.51 16.34 20.93
N ALA A 20 22.40 17.57 20.42
CA ALA A 20 21.10 18.17 20.06
C ALA A 20 20.42 17.42 18.91
N GLY A 21 21.20 16.92 17.93
CA GLY A 21 20.68 16.10 16.85
C GLY A 21 20.10 14.76 17.35
N LEU A 22 20.81 14.07 18.26
CA LEU A 22 20.32 12.82 18.86
C LEU A 22 19.06 13.03 19.70
N GLU A 23 18.98 14.09 20.48
CA GLU A 23 17.79 14.45 21.26
C GLU A 23 16.57 14.72 20.36
N ASN A 24 16.77 15.39 19.22
CA ASN A 24 15.69 15.64 18.25
C ASN A 24 15.19 14.34 17.62
N ILE A 25 16.08 13.41 17.26
CA ILE A 25 15.71 12.09 16.72
C ILE A 25 14.90 11.29 17.75
N GLU A 26 15.30 11.30 19.02
CA GLU A 26 14.57 10.62 20.10
C GLU A 26 13.16 11.21 20.28
N LYS A 27 13.04 12.53 20.30
CA LYS A 27 11.75 13.23 20.35
C LYS A 27 10.89 12.93 19.11
N ALA A 28 11.50 12.92 17.92
CA ALA A 28 10.81 12.56 16.68
C ALA A 28 10.23 11.16 16.76
N ASN A 29 11.00 10.19 17.25
CA ASN A 29 10.53 8.82 17.45
C ASN A 29 9.39 8.73 18.47
N ALA A 30 9.43 9.50 19.57
CA ALA A 30 8.35 9.55 20.53
C ALA A 30 7.04 10.07 19.91
N HIS A 31 7.11 11.16 19.13
CA HIS A 31 5.96 11.67 18.38
C HIS A 31 5.47 10.68 17.33
N TYR A 32 6.36 9.99 16.63
CA TYR A 32 6.00 8.93 15.69
C TYR A 32 5.19 7.81 16.37
N GLN A 33 5.67 7.28 17.50
CA GLN A 33 4.99 6.21 18.25
C GLN A 33 3.62 6.68 18.76
N LEU A 34 3.52 7.92 19.24
CA LEU A 34 2.24 8.50 19.65
C LEU A 34 1.28 8.65 18.46
N GLY A 35 1.77 9.09 17.31
CA GLY A 35 0.99 9.15 16.07
C GLY A 35 0.47 7.78 15.65
N VAL A 36 1.30 6.73 15.73
CA VAL A 36 0.89 5.35 15.45
C VAL A 36 -0.18 4.89 16.44
N SER A 37 -0.06 5.22 17.74
CA SER A 37 -1.09 4.91 18.73
C SER A 37 -2.42 5.55 18.38
N TYR A 38 -2.42 6.83 18.00
CA TYR A 38 -3.64 7.52 17.56
C TYR A 38 -4.26 6.92 16.30
N LEU A 39 -3.46 6.43 15.35
CA LEU A 39 -3.99 5.70 14.19
C LEU A 39 -4.71 4.42 14.59
N ASN A 40 -4.17 3.67 15.55
CA ASN A 40 -4.79 2.44 16.07
C ASN A 40 -6.12 2.72 16.81
N GLU A 41 -6.27 3.93 17.35
CA GLU A 41 -7.50 4.42 17.98
C GLU A 41 -8.46 5.11 16.98
N ASP A 42 -8.17 5.07 15.68
CA ASP A 42 -8.90 5.78 14.60
C ASP A 42 -8.97 7.31 14.79
N LYS A 43 -8.04 7.88 15.56
CA LYS A 43 -7.90 9.32 15.82
C LYS A 43 -6.98 9.98 14.79
N MET A 44 -7.38 9.95 13.52
CA MET A 44 -6.55 10.31 12.37
C MET A 44 -5.98 11.72 12.44
N GLN A 45 -6.78 12.71 12.86
CA GLN A 45 -6.34 14.11 12.96
C GLN A 45 -5.24 14.28 14.02
N MET A 46 -5.34 13.56 15.14
CA MET A 46 -4.32 13.60 16.20
C MET A 46 -3.03 12.91 15.71
N ALA A 47 -3.15 11.78 15.02
CA ALA A 47 -2.01 11.11 14.39
C ALA A 47 -1.28 12.03 13.41
N TYR A 48 -2.02 12.75 12.57
CA TYR A 48 -1.44 13.73 11.64
C TYR A 48 -0.61 14.79 12.36
N VAL A 49 -1.13 15.38 13.43
CA VAL A 49 -0.41 16.40 14.21
C VAL A 49 0.89 15.85 14.79
N GLU A 50 0.85 14.63 15.34
CA GLU A 50 2.05 14.02 15.92
C GLU A 50 3.09 13.66 14.84
N PHE A 51 2.68 13.16 13.67
CA PHE A 51 3.60 12.93 12.57
C PHE A 51 4.19 14.22 12.00
N GLN A 52 3.45 15.33 12.00
CA GLN A 52 4.01 16.64 11.63
C GLN A 52 5.10 17.09 12.60
N LYS A 53 4.89 16.96 13.91
CA LYS A 53 5.92 17.25 14.92
C LYS A 53 7.15 16.34 14.75
N ALA A 54 6.92 15.07 14.45
CA ALA A 54 8.02 14.12 14.21
C ALA A 54 8.86 14.51 13.00
N ILE A 55 8.24 14.90 11.88
CA ILE A 55 8.98 15.26 10.65
C ILE A 55 9.66 16.63 10.74
N GLU A 56 9.16 17.54 11.59
CA GLU A 56 9.83 18.80 11.91
C GLU A 56 11.13 18.57 12.69
N LEU A 57 11.17 17.58 13.58
CA LEU A 57 12.33 17.22 14.39
C LEU A 57 13.35 16.35 13.62
N ASP A 58 12.87 15.44 12.78
CA ASP A 58 13.67 14.57 11.92
C ASP A 58 13.11 14.54 10.50
N PRO A 59 13.50 15.47 9.61
CA PRO A 59 13.01 15.58 8.24
C PRO A 59 13.36 14.37 7.34
N ASN A 60 14.31 13.53 7.76
CA ASN A 60 14.77 12.36 7.02
C ASN A 60 14.23 11.05 7.59
N ASN A 61 13.21 11.10 8.41
CA ASN A 61 12.57 9.88 8.94
C ASN A 61 11.65 9.25 7.90
N LYS A 62 12.14 8.20 7.24
CA LYS A 62 11.38 7.50 6.19
C LYS A 62 10.05 6.93 6.69
N ASP A 63 10.00 6.46 7.95
CA ASP A 63 8.80 5.85 8.54
C ASP A 63 7.72 6.90 8.80
N VAL A 64 8.11 8.07 9.29
CA VAL A 64 7.21 9.23 9.45
C VAL A 64 6.68 9.71 8.09
N LEU A 65 7.55 9.79 7.07
CA LEU A 65 7.14 10.18 5.71
C LEU A 65 6.15 9.17 5.12
N ASN A 66 6.39 7.88 5.31
CA ASN A 66 5.45 6.84 4.89
C ASN A 66 4.11 6.95 5.63
N ALA A 67 4.12 7.19 6.94
CA ALA A 67 2.91 7.39 7.74
C ALA A 67 2.13 8.65 7.29
N LEU A 68 2.80 9.76 7.03
CA LEU A 68 2.18 10.97 6.48
C LEU A 68 1.58 10.71 5.10
N GLY A 69 2.26 9.96 4.24
CA GLY A 69 1.73 9.55 2.94
C GLY A 69 0.40 8.77 3.08
N LEU A 70 0.31 7.85 4.03
CA LEU A 70 -0.93 7.12 4.33
C LEU A 70 -2.04 8.05 4.86
N ILE A 71 -1.71 9.02 5.70
CA ILE A 71 -2.67 10.04 6.16
C ILE A 71 -3.20 10.87 4.99
N TYR A 72 -2.32 11.33 4.10
CA TYR A 72 -2.73 12.09 2.91
C TYR A 72 -3.63 11.27 1.98
N LEU A 73 -3.37 9.95 1.83
CA LEU A 73 -4.28 9.05 1.10
C LEU A 73 -5.69 9.00 1.73
N ARG A 74 -5.77 9.03 3.05
CA ARG A 74 -7.06 9.05 3.77
C ARG A 74 -7.78 10.40 3.61
N PHE A 75 -7.05 11.49 3.44
CA PHE A 75 -7.60 12.83 3.14
C PHE A 75 -7.87 13.03 1.65
N ASP A 76 -7.63 12.02 0.82
CA ASP A 76 -7.73 12.06 -0.65
C ASP A 76 -6.78 13.10 -1.30
N ASP A 77 -5.72 13.50 -0.59
CA ASP A 77 -4.66 14.37 -1.10
C ASP A 77 -3.58 13.54 -1.79
N LEU A 78 -3.90 13.05 -2.99
CA LEU A 78 -3.02 12.18 -3.76
C LEU A 78 -1.65 12.83 -4.09
N PRO A 79 -1.56 14.14 -4.41
CA PRO A 79 -0.27 14.79 -4.65
C PRO A 79 0.65 14.74 -3.42
N LYS A 80 0.16 15.11 -2.23
CA LYS A 80 0.97 15.06 -1.01
C LYS A 80 1.32 13.64 -0.59
N ALA A 81 0.40 12.69 -0.77
CA ALA A 81 0.68 11.28 -0.52
C ALA A 81 1.86 10.79 -1.38
N LYS A 82 1.79 11.02 -2.71
CA LYS A 82 2.86 10.69 -3.65
C LYS A 82 4.20 11.30 -3.23
N ASP A 83 4.23 12.60 -2.93
CA ASP A 83 5.45 13.31 -2.60
C ASP A 83 6.07 12.81 -1.28
N SER A 84 5.24 12.44 -0.30
CA SER A 84 5.69 11.84 0.96
C SER A 84 6.32 10.46 0.73
N PHE A 85 5.69 9.59 -0.07
CA PHE A 85 6.27 8.28 -0.40
C PHE A 85 7.53 8.40 -1.24
N LEU A 86 7.58 9.32 -2.21
CA LEU A 86 8.78 9.59 -3.00
C LEU A 86 9.97 10.02 -2.11
N LYS A 87 9.72 10.88 -1.12
CA LYS A 87 10.74 11.24 -0.15
C LYS A 87 11.18 10.03 0.67
N ALA A 88 10.25 9.20 1.16
CA ALA A 88 10.58 8.01 1.94
C ALA A 88 11.48 7.04 1.16
N VAL A 89 11.17 6.75 -0.12
CA VAL A 89 11.99 5.86 -0.96
C VAL A 89 13.28 6.52 -1.45
N SER A 90 13.39 7.85 -1.44
CA SER A 90 14.66 8.54 -1.72
C SER A 90 15.66 8.41 -0.56
N ILE A 91 15.15 8.29 0.68
CA ILE A 91 15.97 8.08 1.88
C ILE A 91 16.37 6.60 1.99
N ASP A 92 15.43 5.71 1.75
CA ASP A 92 15.67 4.26 1.75
C ASP A 92 15.10 3.65 0.47
N PRO A 93 15.94 3.41 -0.55
CA PRO A 93 15.52 2.82 -1.82
C PRO A 93 14.97 1.39 -1.71
N ASP A 94 15.25 0.67 -0.62
CA ASP A 94 14.77 -0.70 -0.37
C ASP A 94 13.50 -0.74 0.52
N PHE A 95 12.90 0.42 0.81
CA PHE A 95 11.70 0.52 1.63
C PHE A 95 10.46 0.01 0.88
N SER A 96 10.24 -1.30 0.91
CA SER A 96 9.19 -1.99 0.17
C SER A 96 7.78 -1.47 0.46
N GLU A 97 7.45 -1.19 1.72
CA GLU A 97 6.15 -0.66 2.12
C GLU A 97 5.87 0.69 1.44
N ALA A 98 6.85 1.59 1.40
CA ALA A 98 6.70 2.88 0.76
C ALA A 98 6.57 2.76 -0.77
N HIS A 99 7.32 1.85 -1.40
CA HIS A 99 7.16 1.54 -2.82
C HIS A 99 5.77 0.97 -3.13
N ASN A 100 5.26 0.05 -2.31
CA ASN A 100 3.91 -0.49 -2.48
C ASN A 100 2.84 0.60 -2.30
N ASN A 101 2.98 1.49 -1.33
CA ASN A 101 2.05 2.59 -1.10
C ASN A 101 2.11 3.63 -2.23
N LEU A 102 3.31 3.92 -2.75
CA LEU A 102 3.51 4.77 -3.92
C LEU A 102 2.82 4.18 -5.16
N GLY A 103 2.98 2.87 -5.40
CA GLY A 103 2.28 2.16 -6.45
C GLY A 103 0.76 2.26 -6.33
N GLY A 104 0.21 2.07 -5.13
CA GLY A 104 -1.21 2.27 -4.85
C GLY A 104 -1.68 3.69 -5.11
N THR A 105 -0.84 4.69 -4.77
CA THR A 105 -1.11 6.11 -5.05
C THR A 105 -1.13 6.39 -6.54
N TYR A 106 -0.17 5.88 -7.31
CA TYR A 106 -0.18 5.97 -8.77
C TYR A 106 -1.42 5.32 -9.38
N GLY A 107 -1.84 4.15 -8.87
CA GLY A 107 -3.07 3.50 -9.29
C GLY A 107 -4.31 4.38 -9.08
N LYS A 108 -4.45 5.02 -7.91
CA LYS A 108 -5.52 5.99 -7.62
C LYS A 108 -5.48 7.22 -8.55
N MET A 109 -4.30 7.61 -9.03
CA MET A 109 -4.10 8.68 -10.02
C MET A 109 -4.33 8.21 -11.47
N GLY A 110 -4.69 6.94 -11.71
CA GLY A 110 -4.82 6.35 -13.05
C GLY A 110 -3.49 6.07 -13.75
N ARG A 111 -2.36 6.24 -13.09
CA ARG A 111 -1.00 6.08 -13.61
C ARG A 111 -0.53 4.62 -13.45
N TRP A 112 -1.23 3.71 -14.14
CA TRP A 112 -1.05 2.27 -13.93
C TRP A 112 0.35 1.75 -14.29
N SER A 113 1.03 2.34 -15.28
CA SER A 113 2.40 1.96 -15.62
C SER A 113 3.39 2.28 -14.48
N ASP A 114 3.28 3.48 -13.90
CA ASP A 114 4.12 3.88 -12.75
C ASP A 114 3.80 3.03 -11.51
N ALA A 115 2.53 2.62 -11.37
CA ALA A 115 2.13 1.70 -10.30
C ALA A 115 2.81 0.34 -10.45
N VAL A 116 2.85 -0.23 -11.66
CA VAL A 116 3.55 -1.49 -11.96
C VAL A 116 5.03 -1.40 -11.57
N ASP A 117 5.71 -0.32 -11.96
CA ASP A 117 7.14 -0.15 -11.66
C ASP A 117 7.39 -0.05 -10.15
N SER A 118 6.53 0.67 -9.44
CA SER A 118 6.61 0.81 -7.98
C SER A 118 6.36 -0.51 -7.27
N PHE A 119 5.34 -1.29 -7.66
CA PHE A 119 5.08 -2.61 -7.06
C PHE A 119 6.20 -3.60 -7.36
N LYS A 120 6.74 -3.62 -8.57
CA LYS A 120 7.92 -4.43 -8.90
C LYS A 120 9.11 -4.09 -8.04
N THR A 121 9.34 -2.80 -7.76
CA THR A 121 10.44 -2.38 -6.90
C THR A 121 10.22 -2.83 -5.47
N ALA A 122 8.99 -2.72 -4.92
CA ALA A 122 8.65 -3.25 -3.61
C ALA A 122 8.96 -4.75 -3.48
N LEU A 123 8.73 -5.52 -4.54
CA LEU A 123 8.90 -6.97 -4.59
C LEU A 123 10.36 -7.44 -4.81
N LYS A 124 11.30 -6.53 -5.11
CA LYS A 124 12.73 -6.88 -5.21
C LYS A 124 13.34 -7.24 -3.86
N ASN A 125 12.83 -6.70 -2.77
CA ASN A 125 13.33 -6.96 -1.43
C ASN A 125 12.83 -8.32 -0.92
N PRO A 126 13.70 -9.32 -0.70
CA PRO A 126 13.31 -10.67 -0.31
C PRO A 126 12.75 -10.77 1.12
N ILE A 127 13.00 -9.76 1.96
CA ILE A 127 12.52 -9.71 3.35
C ILE A 127 11.25 -8.87 3.52
N TYR A 128 10.61 -8.47 2.41
CA TYR A 128 9.35 -7.74 2.47
C TYR A 128 8.27 -8.57 3.18
N LYS A 129 7.63 -7.99 4.20
CA LYS A 129 6.76 -8.71 5.13
C LYS A 129 5.40 -9.13 4.55
N THR A 130 4.88 -8.36 3.59
CA THR A 130 3.54 -8.56 3.01
C THR A 130 3.58 -8.60 1.47
N PRO A 131 4.42 -9.47 0.87
CA PRO A 131 4.60 -9.51 -0.58
C PRO A 131 3.32 -9.92 -1.32
N GLU A 132 2.42 -10.70 -0.70
CA GLU A 132 1.13 -11.08 -1.26
C GLU A 132 0.26 -9.86 -1.60
N ARG A 133 0.32 -8.81 -0.78
CA ARG A 133 -0.40 -7.55 -1.04
C ARG A 133 0.17 -6.82 -2.25
N ALA A 134 1.50 -6.74 -2.35
CA ALA A 134 2.15 -6.09 -3.48
C ALA A 134 1.93 -6.87 -4.79
N TYR A 135 2.00 -8.21 -4.76
CA TYR A 135 1.66 -9.05 -5.90
C TYR A 135 0.21 -8.87 -6.34
N ARG A 136 -0.75 -8.86 -5.42
CA ARG A 136 -2.15 -8.56 -5.75
C ARG A 136 -2.31 -7.16 -6.36
N ASN A 137 -1.67 -6.15 -5.79
CA ASN A 137 -1.71 -4.79 -6.32
C ASN A 137 -1.07 -4.70 -7.72
N LEU A 138 0.03 -5.42 -7.95
CA LEU A 138 0.66 -5.58 -9.26
C LEU A 138 -0.30 -6.23 -10.26
N GLY A 139 -0.99 -7.30 -9.85
CA GLY A 139 -2.03 -7.96 -10.65
C GLY A 139 -3.15 -7.00 -11.03
N ASN A 140 -3.65 -6.21 -10.07
CA ASN A 140 -4.66 -5.18 -10.34
C ASN A 140 -4.15 -4.14 -11.36
N ALA A 141 -2.91 -3.68 -11.23
CA ALA A 141 -2.35 -2.70 -12.15
C ALA A 141 -2.20 -3.28 -13.57
N TYR A 142 -1.77 -4.53 -13.71
CA TYR A 142 -1.73 -5.21 -14.99
C TYR A 142 -3.13 -5.42 -15.58
N TYR A 143 -4.13 -5.82 -14.78
CA TYR A 143 -5.52 -5.95 -15.22
C TYR A 143 -6.05 -4.63 -15.81
N ARG A 144 -5.79 -3.50 -15.14
CA ARG A 144 -6.17 -2.16 -15.61
C ARG A 144 -5.46 -1.75 -16.91
N LEU A 145 -4.28 -2.29 -17.18
CA LEU A 145 -3.55 -2.13 -18.44
C LEU A 145 -3.96 -3.16 -19.51
N HIS A 146 -4.97 -4.01 -19.24
CA HIS A 146 -5.40 -5.13 -20.09
C HIS A 146 -4.29 -6.17 -20.35
N ARG A 147 -3.31 -6.26 -19.48
CA ARG A 147 -2.19 -7.21 -19.52
C ARG A 147 -2.57 -8.44 -18.68
N PHE A 148 -3.55 -9.20 -19.19
CA PHE A 148 -4.22 -10.25 -18.40
C PHE A 148 -3.31 -11.42 -18.03
N GLU A 149 -2.36 -11.80 -18.88
CA GLU A 149 -1.40 -12.87 -18.56
C GLU A 149 -0.52 -12.48 -17.37
N GLU A 150 0.08 -11.30 -17.41
CA GLU A 150 0.91 -10.83 -16.31
C GLU A 150 0.09 -10.57 -15.04
N ALA A 151 -1.16 -10.19 -15.17
CA ALA A 151 -2.06 -10.07 -14.02
C ALA A 151 -2.32 -11.43 -13.38
N ILE A 152 -2.60 -12.47 -14.18
CA ILE A 152 -2.78 -13.85 -13.72
C ILE A 152 -1.54 -14.35 -12.98
N ASP A 153 -0.35 -14.13 -13.55
CA ASP A 153 0.92 -14.55 -12.92
C ASP A 153 1.12 -13.85 -11.58
N ALA A 154 0.88 -12.53 -11.53
CA ALA A 154 1.00 -11.77 -10.29
C ALA A 154 0.00 -12.24 -9.21
N TYR A 155 -1.27 -12.50 -9.57
CA TYR A 155 -2.23 -13.06 -8.61
C TYR A 155 -1.86 -14.46 -8.14
N LYS A 156 -1.34 -15.32 -9.03
CA LYS A 156 -0.83 -16.64 -8.65
C LYS A 156 0.37 -16.56 -7.70
N ASP A 157 1.27 -15.60 -7.93
CA ASP A 157 2.38 -15.34 -7.01
C ASP A 157 1.90 -14.86 -5.63
N ALA A 158 0.86 -14.02 -5.58
CA ALA A 158 0.22 -13.63 -4.32
C ALA A 158 -0.37 -14.85 -3.58
N ILE A 159 -1.11 -15.70 -4.29
CA ILE A 159 -1.72 -16.93 -3.75
C ILE A 159 -0.64 -17.93 -3.29
N LYS A 160 0.44 -18.04 -4.02
CA LYS A 160 1.58 -18.91 -3.61
C LYS A 160 2.20 -18.45 -2.28
N ARG A 161 2.21 -17.14 -2.02
CA ARG A 161 2.73 -16.57 -0.77
C ARG A 161 1.74 -16.69 0.39
N SER A 162 0.45 -16.53 0.11
CA SER A 162 -0.64 -16.65 1.09
C SER A 162 -1.84 -17.31 0.42
N PRO A 163 -1.97 -18.66 0.56
CA PRO A 163 -3.04 -19.42 -0.13
C PRO A 163 -4.47 -19.08 0.32
N ASP A 164 -4.62 -18.42 1.46
CA ASP A 164 -5.88 -17.94 2.03
C ASP A 164 -6.17 -16.46 1.72
N TYR A 165 -5.28 -15.79 0.98
CA TYR A 165 -5.45 -14.38 0.63
C TYR A 165 -6.50 -14.20 -0.47
N TYR A 166 -7.78 -14.30 -0.09
CA TYR A 166 -8.95 -14.28 -0.98
C TYR A 166 -9.02 -13.12 -1.99
N PRO A 167 -8.50 -11.89 -1.71
CA PRO A 167 -8.57 -10.81 -2.70
C PRO A 167 -7.87 -11.10 -4.02
N SER A 168 -6.86 -11.98 -4.00
CA SER A 168 -6.16 -12.39 -5.23
C SER A 168 -6.99 -13.33 -6.09
N TYR A 169 -7.84 -14.16 -5.49
CA TYR A 169 -8.74 -15.05 -6.24
C TYR A 169 -9.85 -14.27 -6.96
N TYR A 170 -10.36 -13.19 -6.37
CA TYR A 170 -11.29 -12.29 -7.08
C TYR A 170 -10.64 -11.68 -8.33
N GLY A 171 -9.42 -11.14 -8.20
CA GLY A 171 -8.70 -10.59 -9.34
C GLY A 171 -8.35 -11.62 -10.41
N LEU A 172 -7.99 -12.84 -9.98
CA LEU A 172 -7.73 -13.96 -10.88
C LEU A 172 -8.99 -14.36 -11.67
N ALA A 173 -10.15 -14.39 -11.01
CA ALA A 173 -11.43 -14.68 -11.65
C ALA A 173 -11.77 -13.65 -12.73
N LEU A 174 -11.58 -12.35 -12.45
CA LEU A 174 -11.80 -11.29 -13.45
C LEU A 174 -10.87 -11.44 -14.66
N CYS A 175 -9.60 -11.80 -14.44
CA CYS A 175 -8.67 -12.03 -15.55
C CYS A 175 -9.09 -13.21 -16.43
N TYR A 176 -9.48 -14.32 -15.82
CA TYR A 176 -9.95 -15.49 -16.55
C TYR A 176 -11.25 -15.20 -17.31
N ASN A 177 -12.19 -14.46 -16.69
CA ASN A 177 -13.41 -14.02 -17.36
C ASN A 177 -13.10 -13.15 -18.60
N ALA A 178 -12.23 -12.17 -18.45
CA ALA A 178 -11.80 -11.30 -19.56
C ALA A 178 -11.11 -12.06 -20.71
N LYS A 179 -10.54 -13.25 -20.45
CA LYS A 179 -9.94 -14.14 -21.44
C LYS A 179 -10.93 -15.18 -22.01
N GLY A 180 -12.17 -15.22 -21.54
CA GLY A 180 -13.17 -16.24 -21.92
C GLY A 180 -12.93 -17.62 -21.31
N GLN A 181 -12.07 -17.70 -20.29
CA GLN A 181 -11.77 -18.92 -19.54
C GLN A 181 -12.78 -19.10 -18.38
N TYR A 182 -14.05 -19.27 -18.72
CA TYR A 182 -15.17 -19.20 -17.77
C TYR A 182 -15.11 -20.26 -16.65
N GLY A 183 -14.67 -21.48 -16.97
CA GLY A 183 -14.51 -22.54 -15.96
C GLY A 183 -13.44 -22.21 -14.91
N ASP A 184 -12.32 -21.64 -15.35
CA ASP A 184 -11.25 -21.19 -14.45
C ASP A 184 -11.72 -19.98 -13.65
N ALA A 185 -12.46 -19.07 -14.26
CA ALA A 185 -13.04 -17.90 -13.59
C ALA A 185 -14.00 -18.31 -12.48
N ALA A 186 -14.94 -19.26 -12.76
CA ALA A 186 -15.88 -19.78 -11.78
C ALA A 186 -15.17 -20.50 -10.61
N SER A 187 -14.14 -21.27 -10.92
CA SER A 187 -13.33 -21.96 -9.90
C SER A 187 -12.59 -20.98 -8.99
N ALA A 188 -11.93 -19.97 -9.57
CA ALA A 188 -11.24 -18.93 -8.80
C ALA A 188 -12.21 -18.11 -7.95
N PHE A 189 -13.37 -17.74 -8.52
CA PHE A 189 -14.38 -16.98 -7.80
C PHE A 189 -15.01 -17.77 -6.64
N SER A 190 -15.31 -19.05 -6.84
CA SER A 190 -15.82 -19.93 -5.78
C SER A 190 -14.82 -20.03 -4.63
N ARG A 191 -13.52 -20.14 -4.94
CA ARG A 191 -12.48 -20.14 -3.92
C ARG A 191 -12.38 -18.80 -3.18
N ALA A 192 -12.57 -17.67 -3.88
CA ALA A 192 -12.65 -16.35 -3.25
C ALA A 192 -13.78 -16.27 -2.23
N ILE A 193 -15.00 -16.67 -2.61
CA ILE A 193 -16.19 -16.67 -1.72
C ILE A 193 -15.97 -17.61 -0.52
N GLU A 194 -15.37 -18.76 -0.73
CA GLU A 194 -15.08 -19.73 0.34
C GLU A 194 -14.16 -19.14 1.40
N LEU A 195 -13.11 -18.42 0.99
CA LEU A 195 -12.09 -17.85 1.86
C LEU A 195 -12.48 -16.47 2.43
N ASP A 196 -13.44 -15.78 1.79
CA ASP A 196 -13.86 -14.45 2.24
C ASP A 196 -14.67 -14.57 3.55
N PRO A 197 -14.20 -13.97 4.65
CA PRO A 197 -14.89 -14.04 5.96
C PRO A 197 -16.30 -13.46 5.93
N PHE A 198 -16.59 -12.60 4.97
CA PHE A 198 -17.93 -12.03 4.82
C PHE A 198 -18.92 -13.03 4.24
N PHE A 199 -18.51 -13.85 3.26
CA PHE A 199 -19.38 -14.82 2.59
C PHE A 199 -19.32 -16.22 3.20
N MET A 200 -18.13 -16.65 3.66
CA MET A 200 -17.92 -17.95 4.29
C MET A 200 -18.44 -19.13 3.42
N GLY A 201 -18.29 -19.04 2.11
CA GLY A 201 -18.75 -20.03 1.14
C GLY A 201 -20.24 -19.90 0.71
N ASP A 202 -20.98 -18.98 1.29
CA ASP A 202 -22.40 -18.77 0.96
C ASP A 202 -22.53 -18.03 -0.40
N ARG A 203 -22.78 -18.81 -1.45
CA ARG A 203 -22.93 -18.33 -2.81
C ARG A 203 -24.20 -17.48 -3.01
N GLU A 204 -25.29 -17.80 -2.33
CA GLU A 204 -26.54 -17.04 -2.43
C GLU A 204 -26.37 -15.65 -1.81
N LYS A 205 -25.73 -15.60 -0.65
CA LYS A 205 -25.35 -14.33 0.01
C LYS A 205 -24.43 -13.49 -0.87
N ALA A 206 -23.47 -14.11 -1.54
CA ALA A 206 -22.56 -13.41 -2.45
C ALA A 206 -23.33 -12.86 -3.67
N MET A 207 -24.21 -13.66 -4.28
CA MET A 207 -25.03 -13.23 -5.41
C MET A 207 -25.90 -12.04 -5.04
N LYS A 208 -26.62 -12.12 -3.92
CA LYS A 208 -27.44 -11.01 -3.42
C LYS A 208 -26.60 -9.75 -3.16
N TYR A 209 -25.45 -9.90 -2.53
CA TYR A 209 -24.55 -8.78 -2.24
C TYR A 209 -24.10 -8.05 -3.52
N PHE A 210 -23.65 -8.79 -4.54
CA PHE A 210 -23.20 -8.19 -5.79
C PHE A 210 -24.37 -7.61 -6.62
N ASP A 211 -25.56 -8.21 -6.56
CA ASP A 211 -26.74 -7.66 -7.23
C ASP A 211 -27.20 -6.34 -6.58
N ASP A 212 -27.21 -6.26 -5.26
CA ASP A 212 -27.49 -5.03 -4.52
C ASP A 212 -26.43 -3.95 -4.80
N LYS A 213 -25.16 -4.32 -4.80
CA LYS A 213 -24.03 -3.43 -5.10
C LYS A 213 -24.08 -2.86 -6.52
N ARG A 214 -24.53 -3.62 -7.50
CA ARG A 214 -24.69 -3.18 -8.90
C ARG A 214 -25.53 -1.91 -9.02
N LEU A 215 -26.52 -1.71 -8.14
CA LEU A 215 -27.43 -0.57 -8.17
C LEU A 215 -26.77 0.75 -7.70
N THR A 216 -25.69 0.67 -6.93
CA THR A 216 -25.06 1.82 -6.27
C THR A 216 -23.61 2.06 -6.72
N ALA A 217 -23.01 1.12 -7.45
CA ALA A 217 -21.63 1.16 -7.87
C ALA A 217 -21.33 2.24 -8.92
N LYS A 218 -20.16 2.85 -8.83
CA LYS A 218 -19.66 3.76 -9.87
C LYS A 218 -19.20 2.97 -11.10
N SER A 219 -19.05 3.64 -12.24
CA SER A 219 -18.88 3.03 -13.57
C SER A 219 -17.83 1.89 -13.67
N GLU A 220 -16.66 2.05 -13.06
CA GLU A 220 -15.61 1.01 -13.09
C GLU A 220 -15.91 -0.16 -12.15
N GLU A 221 -16.34 0.13 -10.93
CA GLU A 221 -16.79 -0.89 -9.95
C GLU A 221 -18.01 -1.65 -10.48
N SER A 222 -18.91 -0.96 -11.19
CA SER A 222 -20.09 -1.54 -11.82
C SER A 222 -19.73 -2.62 -12.84
N LYS A 223 -18.67 -2.43 -13.63
CA LYS A 223 -18.18 -3.42 -14.59
C LYS A 223 -17.67 -4.68 -13.89
N GLU A 224 -16.81 -4.52 -12.89
CA GLU A 224 -16.27 -5.66 -12.12
C GLU A 224 -17.41 -6.47 -11.44
N ILE A 225 -18.43 -5.77 -10.91
CA ILE A 225 -19.60 -6.42 -10.31
C ILE A 225 -20.41 -7.21 -11.35
N LEU A 226 -20.60 -6.66 -12.55
CA LEU A 226 -21.27 -7.38 -13.63
C LEU A 226 -20.49 -8.62 -14.06
N ASP A 227 -19.15 -8.52 -14.14
CA ASP A 227 -18.27 -9.66 -14.42
C ASP A 227 -18.41 -10.74 -13.32
N TYR A 228 -18.48 -10.38 -12.04
CA TYR A 228 -18.71 -11.34 -10.95
C TYR A 228 -20.09 -12.01 -11.04
N LEU A 229 -21.15 -11.25 -11.37
CA LEU A 229 -22.48 -11.80 -11.56
C LEU A 229 -22.56 -12.72 -12.78
N GLU A 230 -21.80 -12.45 -13.84
CA GLU A 230 -21.65 -13.32 -14.99
C GLU A 230 -20.93 -14.62 -14.63
N ILE A 231 -19.78 -14.53 -13.95
CA ILE A 231 -18.99 -15.68 -13.49
C ILE A 231 -19.84 -16.63 -12.63
N MET A 232 -20.72 -16.09 -11.79
CA MET A 232 -21.62 -16.90 -10.94
C MET A 232 -22.66 -17.71 -11.70
N ARG A 233 -22.83 -17.52 -13.01
CA ARG A 233 -23.76 -18.29 -13.83
C ARG A 233 -23.17 -19.60 -14.35
N TYR A 234 -21.85 -19.72 -14.26
CA TYR A 234 -21.09 -20.94 -14.62
C TYR A 234 -20.82 -21.80 -13.39
#